data_d7b2373d6f3cc8e215521fc4f62a2fa9
#
_entry.id   d7b2373d6f3cc8e215521fc4f62a2fa9
#
_cell.length_a   1.000
_cell.length_b   1.000
_cell.length_c   1.000
_cell.angle_alpha   90.00
_cell.angle_beta   90.00
_cell.angle_gamma   90.00
#
_symmetry.space_group_name_H-M   'P 1'
#
loop_
_entity.id
_entity.type
_entity.pdbx_description
1 polymer ?
#
loop_
_entity_poly.entity_id
_entity_poly.type
_entity_poly.pdbx_seq_one_letter_code
_entity_poly.pdbx_strand_id
1 'polypeptide(L)'
;LHSFPTRRSSDLVGGEWPRHTADFSLFRIYTDKDGNPADYSADNIPLKPKHFFPVSVKGLKDGDFAMVMGFPGTTDRFLTSFGLKEEMMVNDLIYNIRSVKINVLRKKMAESQKTRIQYASKYASCSNYWKYSLQQNKALKKLNTMQQKLDIEDNYSKWAARSNNAKYGNALNLLKEGYADRSDARRAQLYISECVFRGPELFSFAYSVYSNIEGIAAIKDEAERKKAMEKLTKYINGFYKDFDPAVEQMLIAQMFDYAYRRPDRKSVV
;
A
#
# COMPACT_ATOMS: atom_id res chain seq x y z
N LEU A 1 24.17 -3.91 9.11
CA LEU A 1 22.81 -3.68 9.64
C LEU A 1 22.07 -5.01 9.68
N HIS A 2 22.16 -5.74 10.82
CA HIS A 2 21.25 -6.84 11.08
C HIS A 2 19.91 -6.23 11.48
N SER A 3 18.98 -6.09 10.53
CA SER A 3 17.59 -5.84 10.86
C SER A 3 17.02 -7.15 11.41
N PHE A 4 16.80 -7.20 12.71
CA PHE A 4 15.87 -8.19 13.25
C PHE A 4 14.52 -7.93 12.64
N PRO A 5 13.82 -8.93 12.08
CA PRO A 5 12.46 -8.75 11.62
C PRO A 5 11.60 -8.42 12.85
N THR A 6 11.41 -7.14 13.08
CA THR A 6 10.39 -6.69 14.03
C THR A 6 9.05 -7.14 13.48
N ARG A 7 8.43 -8.14 14.11
CA ARG A 7 7.03 -8.43 13.88
C ARG A 7 6.27 -7.12 14.06
N ARG A 8 5.72 -6.59 12.99
CA ARG A 8 4.72 -5.52 13.11
C ARG A 8 3.52 -6.13 13.80
N SER A 9 3.43 -5.98 15.11
CA SER A 9 2.26 -6.35 15.90
C SER A 9 1.01 -5.55 15.48
N SER A 10 1.20 -4.49 14.68
CA SER A 10 0.14 -3.73 14.01
C SER A 10 -0.82 -4.57 13.17
N ASP A 11 -0.44 -5.78 12.76
CA ASP A 11 -1.22 -6.58 11.83
C ASP A 11 -2.45 -7.26 12.45
N LEU A 12 -2.52 -7.35 13.76
CA LEU A 12 -3.66 -7.95 14.48
C LEU A 12 -4.62 -6.91 15.04
N VAL A 13 -4.15 -5.73 15.41
CA VAL A 13 -4.94 -4.69 16.08
C VAL A 13 -4.69 -3.29 15.51
N GLY A 14 -3.87 -3.19 14.44
CA GLY A 14 -3.46 -1.92 13.88
C GLY A 14 -4.62 -1.13 13.29
N GLY A 15 -4.80 0.07 13.78
CA GLY A 15 -5.82 1.02 13.33
C GLY A 15 -6.97 1.23 14.30
N GLU A 16 -7.08 0.44 15.37
CA GLU A 16 -8.06 0.65 16.42
C GLU A 16 -7.45 1.50 17.55
N TRP A 17 -8.26 2.37 18.10
CA TRP A 17 -7.90 3.15 19.27
C TRP A 17 -8.60 2.57 20.54
N PRO A 18 -7.91 2.47 21.70
CA PRO A 18 -6.50 2.79 21.94
C PRO A 18 -5.54 1.74 21.33
N ARG A 19 -4.36 2.18 20.91
CA ARG A 19 -3.35 1.27 20.38
C ARG A 19 -2.70 0.45 21.48
N HIS A 20 -2.63 -0.86 21.27
CA HIS A 20 -1.94 -1.81 22.16
C HIS A 20 -0.62 -2.32 21.56
N THR A 21 -0.09 -1.61 20.58
CA THR A 21 1.13 -1.98 19.85
C THR A 21 2.23 -0.97 20.11
N ALA A 22 3.48 -1.45 20.18
CA ALA A 22 4.67 -0.61 20.21
C ALA A 22 5.35 -0.68 18.84
N ASP A 23 5.02 0.28 17.97
CA ASP A 23 5.54 0.35 16.60
C ASP A 23 6.80 1.21 16.56
N PHE A 24 7.85 0.78 17.28
CA PHE A 24 9.15 1.43 17.26
C PHE A 24 10.28 0.41 17.20
N SER A 25 11.42 0.85 16.68
CA SER A 25 12.66 0.07 16.66
C SER A 25 13.79 0.94 17.15
N LEU A 26 14.70 0.33 17.92
CA LEU A 26 15.92 0.98 18.35
C LEU A 26 17.08 0.46 17.51
N PHE A 27 17.83 1.36 16.91
CA PHE A 27 19.01 1.05 16.13
C PHE A 27 20.23 1.67 16.79
N ARG A 28 21.34 0.90 16.86
CA ARG A 28 22.64 1.42 17.22
C ARG A 28 23.51 1.45 15.97
N ILE A 29 24.07 2.60 15.67
CA ILE A 29 24.97 2.79 14.53
C ILE A 29 26.40 2.54 15.03
N TYR A 30 27.17 1.80 14.24
CA TYR A 30 28.59 1.53 14.49
C TYR A 30 29.41 2.14 13.35
N THR A 31 30.62 2.57 13.70
CA THR A 31 31.58 3.20 12.79
C THR A 31 32.95 2.51 12.97
N ASP A 32 33.90 2.84 12.08
CA ASP A 32 35.29 2.54 12.37
C ASP A 32 35.80 3.30 13.61
N LYS A 33 37.06 3.09 13.99
CA LYS A 33 37.70 3.73 15.17
C LYS A 33 37.78 5.25 15.04
N ASP A 34 37.75 5.77 13.79
CA ASP A 34 37.86 7.19 13.47
C ASP A 34 36.51 7.86 13.32
N GLY A 35 35.42 7.11 13.46
CA GLY A 35 34.03 7.62 13.34
C GLY A 35 33.48 7.69 11.90
N ASN A 36 34.16 7.06 10.94
CA ASN A 36 33.70 7.04 9.54
C ASN A 36 32.76 5.86 9.27
N PRO A 37 31.92 5.95 8.23
CA PRO A 37 31.16 4.81 7.74
C PRO A 37 32.07 3.66 7.34
N ALA A 38 31.77 2.46 7.80
CA ALA A 38 32.56 1.27 7.53
C ALA A 38 31.68 0.03 7.32
N ASP A 39 32.18 -0.94 6.58
CA ASP A 39 31.60 -2.26 6.49
C ASP A 39 31.61 -2.95 7.85
N TYR A 40 30.82 -4.01 8.01
CA TYR A 40 30.74 -4.73 9.26
C TYR A 40 32.10 -5.32 9.67
N SER A 41 32.53 -4.97 10.86
CA SER A 41 33.70 -5.54 11.56
C SER A 41 33.39 -5.70 13.04
N ALA A 42 33.99 -6.71 13.68
CA ALA A 42 33.91 -6.88 15.12
C ALA A 42 34.60 -5.74 15.89
N ASP A 43 35.54 -5.03 15.25
CA ASP A 43 36.27 -3.90 15.81
C ASP A 43 35.53 -2.56 15.72
N ASN A 44 34.37 -2.52 15.05
CA ASN A 44 33.60 -1.30 14.96
C ASN A 44 33.07 -0.85 16.31
N ILE A 45 33.12 0.45 16.56
CA ILE A 45 32.66 1.08 17.78
C ILE A 45 31.33 1.80 17.62
N PRO A 46 30.52 1.97 18.68
CA PRO A 46 29.31 2.74 18.62
C PRO A 46 29.59 4.19 18.21
N LEU A 47 28.80 4.70 17.22
CA LEU A 47 28.86 6.09 16.81
C LEU A 47 28.57 7.03 17.98
N LYS A 48 29.46 8.00 18.21
CA LYS A 48 29.23 9.13 19.12
C LYS A 48 28.79 10.35 18.29
N PRO A 49 27.48 10.67 18.23
CA PRO A 49 27.00 11.78 17.43
C PRO A 49 27.48 13.12 17.99
N LYS A 50 27.79 14.09 17.13
CA LYS A 50 28.14 15.45 17.54
C LYS A 50 26.97 16.19 18.20
N HIS A 51 25.74 15.80 17.83
CA HIS A 51 24.50 16.34 18.38
C HIS A 51 23.43 15.26 18.41
N PHE A 52 22.52 15.32 19.35
CA PHE A 52 21.34 14.44 19.44
C PHE A 52 20.15 15.19 20.04
N PHE A 53 18.94 14.75 19.68
CA PHE A 53 17.74 15.28 20.30
C PHE A 53 17.49 14.61 21.65
N PRO A 54 17.29 15.38 22.72
CA PRO A 54 16.95 14.81 24.03
C PRO A 54 15.56 14.19 23.97
N VAL A 55 15.40 13.02 24.59
CA VAL A 55 14.11 12.35 24.73
C VAL A 55 13.49 12.72 26.07
N SER A 56 12.31 13.36 26.05
CA SER A 56 11.54 13.64 27.24
C SER A 56 10.63 12.47 27.58
N VAL A 57 10.68 12.00 28.81
CA VAL A 57 9.77 10.97 29.35
C VAL A 57 8.67 11.57 30.23
N LYS A 58 8.56 12.91 30.30
CA LYS A 58 7.55 13.61 31.10
C LYS A 58 6.13 13.42 30.59
N GLY A 59 5.96 12.96 29.36
CA GLY A 59 4.69 12.90 28.66
C GLY A 59 4.20 14.31 28.21
N LEU A 60 3.00 14.36 27.68
CA LEU A 60 2.32 15.57 27.22
C LEU A 60 1.05 15.76 28.03
N LYS A 61 0.69 17.01 28.27
CA LYS A 61 -0.60 17.40 28.88
C LYS A 61 -1.49 17.97 27.78
N ASP A 62 -2.77 17.99 28.05
CA ASP A 62 -3.74 18.67 27.17
C ASP A 62 -3.41 20.16 27.05
N GLY A 63 -3.32 20.66 25.82
CA GLY A 63 -2.89 22.03 25.50
C GLY A 63 -1.39 22.24 25.31
N ASP A 64 -0.54 21.24 25.54
CA ASP A 64 0.88 21.33 25.22
C ASP A 64 1.10 21.39 23.71
N PHE A 65 2.13 22.15 23.30
CA PHE A 65 2.53 22.16 21.89
C PHE A 65 3.11 20.81 21.48
N ALA A 66 2.56 20.23 20.40
CA ALA A 66 3.08 19.04 19.76
C ALA A 66 3.18 19.24 18.23
N MET A 67 4.23 18.70 17.64
CA MET A 67 4.47 18.80 16.20
C MET A 67 4.87 17.44 15.64
N VAL A 68 4.31 17.09 14.47
CA VAL A 68 4.72 15.96 13.65
C VAL A 68 5.48 16.49 12.45
N MET A 69 6.73 16.06 12.27
CA MET A 69 7.50 16.34 11.06
C MET A 69 7.29 15.24 10.04
N GLY A 70 6.69 15.59 8.92
CA GLY A 70 6.38 14.68 7.82
C GLY A 70 5.09 15.06 7.11
N PHE A 71 4.90 14.49 5.93
CA PHE A 71 3.69 14.69 5.14
C PHE A 71 2.80 13.44 5.22
N PRO A 72 1.47 13.59 5.24
CA PRO A 72 0.59 12.45 5.00
C PRO A 72 0.85 11.89 3.60
N GLY A 73 0.68 10.59 3.41
CA GLY A 73 0.92 9.93 2.12
C GLY A 73 0.03 10.49 1.02
N THR A 74 -1.27 10.54 1.26
CA THR A 74 -2.29 11.11 0.37
C THR A 74 -3.43 11.72 1.18
N THR A 75 -4.07 12.75 0.62
CA THR A 75 -5.32 13.29 1.13
C THR A 75 -6.25 13.61 -0.04
N ASP A 76 -7.51 13.16 0.04
CA ASP A 76 -8.53 13.37 -0.99
C ASP A 76 -9.64 14.30 -0.49
N ARG A 77 -9.22 15.41 0.13
CA ARG A 77 -10.10 16.36 0.80
C ARG A 77 -11.16 16.97 -0.12
N PHE A 78 -10.81 17.18 -1.38
CA PHE A 78 -11.65 17.89 -2.35
C PHE A 78 -12.46 16.99 -3.29
N LEU A 79 -12.55 15.70 -3.01
CA LEU A 79 -13.43 14.83 -3.77
C LEU A 79 -14.89 15.31 -3.69
N THR A 80 -15.58 15.24 -4.81
CA THR A 80 -17.04 15.38 -4.88
C THR A 80 -17.73 14.13 -4.32
N SER A 81 -19.07 14.18 -4.17
CA SER A 81 -19.87 13.00 -3.82
C SER A 81 -19.66 11.84 -4.79
N PHE A 82 -19.47 12.14 -6.09
CA PHE A 82 -19.18 11.14 -7.14
C PHE A 82 -17.82 10.48 -6.91
N GLY A 83 -16.78 11.28 -6.63
CA GLY A 83 -15.45 10.78 -6.30
C GLY A 83 -15.43 9.99 -5.00
N LEU A 84 -16.14 10.44 -3.98
CA LEU A 84 -16.27 9.71 -2.71
C LEU A 84 -16.96 8.36 -2.90
N LYS A 85 -18.02 8.32 -3.75
CA LYS A 85 -18.70 7.06 -4.10
C LYS A 85 -17.78 6.08 -4.82
N GLU A 86 -16.94 6.58 -5.75
CA GLU A 86 -15.92 5.75 -6.40
C GLU A 86 -14.91 5.22 -5.40
N GLU A 87 -14.39 6.07 -4.50
CA GLU A 87 -13.42 5.66 -3.47
C GLU A 87 -14.00 4.58 -2.56
N MET A 88 -15.25 4.72 -2.13
CA MET A 88 -15.92 3.70 -1.33
C MET A 88 -16.08 2.38 -2.08
N MET A 89 -16.37 2.41 -3.37
CA MET A 89 -16.42 1.22 -4.22
C MET A 89 -15.03 0.59 -4.38
N VAL A 90 -13.98 1.39 -4.59
CA VAL A 90 -12.59 0.93 -4.66
C VAL A 90 -12.18 0.21 -3.37
N ASN A 91 -12.51 0.79 -2.22
CA ASN A 91 -12.23 0.20 -0.92
C ASN A 91 -12.95 -1.15 -0.72
N ASP A 92 -14.22 -1.24 -1.09
CA ASP A 92 -14.99 -2.49 -0.99
C ASP A 92 -14.40 -3.58 -1.89
N LEU A 93 -13.99 -3.25 -3.11
CA LEU A 93 -13.32 -4.19 -4.02
C LEU A 93 -11.96 -4.64 -3.50
N ILE A 94 -11.11 -3.72 -3.04
CA ILE A 94 -9.80 -4.04 -2.46
C ILE A 94 -9.98 -4.94 -1.24
N TYR A 95 -10.90 -4.61 -0.34
CA TYR A 95 -11.20 -5.43 0.83
C TYR A 95 -11.59 -6.86 0.44
N ASN A 96 -12.50 -7.01 -0.51
CA ASN A 96 -13.00 -8.32 -0.94
C ASN A 96 -11.91 -9.14 -1.64
N ILE A 97 -11.20 -8.56 -2.60
CA ILE A 97 -10.13 -9.24 -3.34
C ILE A 97 -8.99 -9.63 -2.41
N ARG A 98 -8.56 -8.73 -1.54
CA ARG A 98 -7.47 -9.03 -0.59
C ARG A 98 -7.89 -10.02 0.49
N SER A 99 -9.18 -10.15 0.80
CA SER A 99 -9.69 -11.22 1.68
C SER A 99 -9.36 -12.60 1.12
N VAL A 100 -9.44 -12.79 -0.20
CA VAL A 100 -9.05 -14.03 -0.86
C VAL A 100 -7.56 -14.29 -0.64
N LYS A 101 -6.70 -13.31 -0.94
CA LYS A 101 -5.25 -13.43 -0.73
C LYS A 101 -4.89 -13.74 0.72
N ILE A 102 -5.48 -13.00 1.67
CA ILE A 102 -5.24 -13.17 3.11
C ILE A 102 -5.62 -14.57 3.56
N ASN A 103 -6.74 -15.13 3.09
CA ASN A 103 -7.18 -16.46 3.47
C ASN A 103 -6.21 -17.54 2.94
N VAL A 104 -5.73 -17.40 1.71
CA VAL A 104 -4.70 -18.31 1.15
C VAL A 104 -3.42 -18.24 1.99
N LEU A 105 -2.93 -17.03 2.24
CA LEU A 105 -1.70 -16.84 3.02
C LEU A 105 -1.83 -17.39 4.44
N ARG A 106 -2.93 -17.12 5.14
CA ARG A 106 -3.19 -17.66 6.49
C ARG A 106 -3.13 -19.19 6.50
N LYS A 107 -3.82 -19.83 5.54
CA LYS A 107 -3.84 -21.28 5.43
C LYS A 107 -2.42 -21.83 5.23
N LYS A 108 -1.68 -21.32 4.24
CA LYS A 108 -0.34 -21.79 3.92
C LYS A 108 0.69 -21.51 5.01
N MET A 109 0.60 -20.36 5.65
CA MET A 109 1.47 -20.01 6.79
C MET A 109 1.20 -20.87 8.03
N ALA A 110 0.00 -21.42 8.18
CA ALA A 110 -0.34 -22.36 9.27
C ALA A 110 0.21 -23.75 9.00
N GLU A 111 0.34 -24.17 7.73
CA GLU A 111 0.84 -25.47 7.32
C GLU A 111 2.37 -25.61 7.49
N SER A 112 3.14 -24.51 7.40
CA SER A 112 4.60 -24.53 7.38
C SER A 112 5.24 -23.34 8.06
N GLN A 113 6.17 -23.61 9.00
CA GLN A 113 6.95 -22.55 9.64
C GLN A 113 7.87 -21.82 8.65
N LYS A 114 8.42 -22.52 7.66
CA LYS A 114 9.23 -21.92 6.60
C LYS A 114 8.39 -20.91 5.80
N THR A 115 7.23 -21.33 5.31
CA THR A 115 6.30 -20.49 4.58
C THR A 115 5.83 -19.30 5.44
N ARG A 116 5.61 -19.52 6.74
CA ARG A 116 5.25 -18.43 7.65
C ARG A 116 6.34 -17.35 7.74
N ILE A 117 7.60 -17.72 7.77
CA ILE A 117 8.72 -16.78 7.79
C ILE A 117 8.82 -16.03 6.45
N GLN A 118 8.76 -16.76 5.33
CA GLN A 118 8.86 -16.18 3.98
C GLN A 118 7.72 -15.18 3.67
N TYR A 119 6.51 -15.47 4.15
CA TYR A 119 5.32 -14.69 3.81
C TYR A 119 4.85 -13.73 4.92
N ALA A 120 5.47 -13.70 6.09
CA ALA A 120 5.04 -12.84 7.19
C ALA A 120 4.98 -11.35 6.80
N SER A 121 6.01 -10.81 6.15
CA SER A 121 6.04 -9.42 5.70
C SER A 121 5.02 -9.14 4.59
N LYS A 122 4.86 -10.08 3.65
CA LYS A 122 3.91 -10.00 2.54
C LYS A 122 2.46 -10.01 3.05
N TYR A 123 2.17 -10.90 4.00
CA TYR A 123 0.90 -10.95 4.70
C TYR A 123 0.61 -9.65 5.46
N ALA A 124 1.59 -9.16 6.21
CA ALA A 124 1.48 -7.92 6.98
C ALA A 124 1.13 -6.73 6.08
N SER A 125 1.86 -6.56 4.97
CA SER A 125 1.61 -5.51 4.00
C SER A 125 0.22 -5.61 3.36
N CYS A 126 -0.20 -6.82 2.95
CA CYS A 126 -1.53 -7.04 2.40
C CYS A 126 -2.63 -6.73 3.42
N SER A 127 -2.46 -7.21 4.65
CA SER A 127 -3.41 -7.04 5.77
C SER A 127 -3.58 -5.57 6.17
N ASN A 128 -2.52 -4.77 6.10
CA ASN A 128 -2.58 -3.35 6.42
C ASN A 128 -3.56 -2.60 5.49
N TYR A 129 -3.41 -2.75 4.18
CA TYR A 129 -4.32 -2.13 3.22
C TYR A 129 -5.73 -2.72 3.25
N TRP A 130 -5.86 -4.01 3.52
CA TRP A 130 -7.14 -4.68 3.69
C TRP A 130 -7.94 -4.08 4.85
N LYS A 131 -7.29 -3.89 6.02
CA LYS A 131 -7.89 -3.23 7.18
C LYS A 131 -8.21 -1.77 6.91
N TYR A 132 -7.28 -1.04 6.26
CA TYR A 132 -7.46 0.35 5.89
C TYR A 132 -8.72 0.54 5.07
N SER A 133 -8.89 -0.22 3.98
CA SER A 133 -10.05 -0.10 3.09
C SER A 133 -11.38 -0.35 3.82
N LEU A 134 -11.44 -1.36 4.68
CA LEU A 134 -12.62 -1.63 5.49
C LEU A 134 -12.92 -0.49 6.48
N GLN A 135 -11.91 -0.03 7.21
CA GLN A 135 -12.09 0.98 8.25
C GLN A 135 -12.39 2.36 7.67
N GLN A 136 -11.78 2.71 6.54
CA GLN A 136 -12.09 3.96 5.84
C GLN A 136 -13.56 4.02 5.44
N ASN A 137 -14.12 2.97 4.83
CA ASN A 137 -15.53 2.93 4.48
C ASN A 137 -16.45 3.01 5.70
N LYS A 138 -16.10 2.33 6.80
CA LYS A 138 -16.82 2.44 8.06
C LYS A 138 -16.81 3.86 8.63
N ALA A 139 -15.64 4.52 8.60
CA ALA A 139 -15.48 5.88 9.09
C ALA A 139 -16.26 6.87 8.22
N LEU A 140 -16.18 6.79 6.90
CA LEU A 140 -16.92 7.65 5.98
C LEU A 140 -18.44 7.55 6.18
N LYS A 141 -18.94 6.32 6.42
CA LYS A 141 -20.36 6.10 6.75
C LYS A 141 -20.72 6.67 8.13
N LYS A 142 -19.90 6.39 9.16
CA LYS A 142 -20.16 6.86 10.55
C LYS A 142 -20.15 8.38 10.64
N LEU A 143 -19.26 9.06 9.91
CA LEU A 143 -19.14 10.52 9.88
C LEU A 143 -20.14 11.18 8.92
N ASN A 144 -20.97 10.40 8.25
CA ASN A 144 -21.93 10.89 7.26
C ASN A 144 -21.28 11.80 6.19
N THR A 145 -20.06 11.44 5.76
CA THR A 145 -19.24 12.27 4.85
C THR A 145 -19.91 12.46 3.50
N MET A 146 -20.70 11.47 3.04
CA MET A 146 -21.46 11.59 1.79
C MET A 146 -22.45 12.75 1.84
N GLN A 147 -23.21 12.89 2.92
CA GLN A 147 -24.17 13.98 3.06
C GLN A 147 -23.46 15.33 3.12
N GLN A 148 -22.34 15.43 3.85
CA GLN A 148 -21.56 16.67 3.88
C GLN A 148 -21.09 17.10 2.48
N LYS A 149 -20.71 16.14 1.61
CA LYS A 149 -20.35 16.44 0.21
C LYS A 149 -21.56 16.91 -0.60
N LEU A 150 -22.70 16.27 -0.46
CA LEU A 150 -23.93 16.67 -1.12
C LEU A 150 -24.38 18.08 -0.69
N ASP A 151 -24.24 18.43 0.58
CA ASP A 151 -24.57 19.77 1.09
C ASP A 151 -23.65 20.84 0.49
N ILE A 152 -22.34 20.53 0.35
CA ILE A 152 -21.38 21.42 -0.34
C ILE A 152 -21.75 21.59 -1.81
N GLU A 153 -22.12 20.52 -2.50
CA GLU A 153 -22.52 20.53 -3.93
C GLU A 153 -23.82 21.29 -4.15
N ASP A 154 -24.77 21.18 -3.24
CA ASP A 154 -26.02 21.96 -3.26
C ASP A 154 -25.73 23.47 -3.09
N ASN A 155 -24.89 23.83 -2.10
CA ASN A 155 -24.48 25.20 -1.90
C ASN A 155 -23.72 25.75 -3.12
N TYR A 156 -22.83 24.96 -3.71
CA TYR A 156 -22.14 25.31 -4.96
C TYR A 156 -23.14 25.55 -6.10
N SER A 157 -24.11 24.67 -6.28
CA SER A 157 -25.13 24.78 -7.33
C SER A 157 -25.97 26.06 -7.19
N LYS A 158 -26.38 26.40 -5.99
CA LYS A 158 -27.08 27.65 -5.67
C LYS A 158 -26.24 28.89 -5.97
N TRP A 159 -24.93 28.84 -5.68
CA TRP A 159 -23.99 29.90 -6.01
C TRP A 159 -23.76 30.01 -7.51
N ALA A 160 -23.52 28.86 -8.20
CA ALA A 160 -23.30 28.82 -9.64
C ALA A 160 -24.47 29.37 -10.45
N ALA A 161 -25.70 29.06 -10.04
CA ALA A 161 -26.92 29.60 -10.66
C ALA A 161 -27.00 31.14 -10.59
N ARG A 162 -26.54 31.71 -9.46
CA ARG A 162 -26.49 33.17 -9.28
C ARG A 162 -25.35 33.85 -10.04
N SER A 163 -24.26 33.12 -10.31
CA SER A 163 -23.09 33.67 -11.02
C SER A 163 -23.34 33.96 -12.50
N ASN A 164 -24.42 33.44 -13.05
CA ASN A 164 -24.81 33.52 -14.48
C ASN A 164 -23.67 33.07 -15.44
N ASN A 165 -22.80 32.17 -14.99
CA ASN A 165 -21.67 31.64 -15.75
C ASN A 165 -21.91 30.17 -16.07
N ALA A 166 -22.10 29.85 -17.35
CA ALA A 166 -22.39 28.50 -17.82
C ALA A 166 -21.31 27.48 -17.44
N LYS A 167 -20.03 27.88 -17.35
CA LYS A 167 -18.94 26.98 -16.93
C LYS A 167 -19.14 26.49 -15.50
N TYR A 168 -19.58 27.34 -14.59
CA TYR A 168 -19.85 26.95 -13.22
C TYR A 168 -21.13 26.11 -13.12
N GLY A 169 -22.18 26.49 -13.85
CA GLY A 169 -23.46 25.80 -13.83
C GLY A 169 -23.36 24.32 -14.28
N ASN A 170 -22.45 24.00 -15.20
CA ASN A 170 -22.31 22.63 -15.75
C ASN A 170 -21.21 21.79 -15.08
N ALA A 171 -20.40 22.34 -14.17
CA ALA A 171 -19.23 21.66 -13.66
C ALA A 171 -19.55 20.34 -12.93
N LEU A 172 -20.57 20.30 -12.10
CA LEU A 172 -20.96 19.08 -11.38
C LEU A 172 -21.54 18.01 -12.32
N ASN A 173 -22.24 18.39 -13.38
CA ASN A 173 -22.76 17.44 -14.37
C ASN A 173 -21.61 16.78 -15.14
N LEU A 174 -20.63 17.56 -15.60
CA LEU A 174 -19.45 17.04 -16.27
C LEU A 174 -18.66 16.06 -15.37
N LEU A 175 -18.51 16.38 -14.08
CA LEU A 175 -17.88 15.48 -13.13
C LEU A 175 -18.69 14.19 -12.95
N LYS A 176 -20.00 14.29 -12.80
CA LYS A 176 -20.91 13.13 -12.69
C LYS A 176 -20.80 12.21 -13.90
N GLU A 177 -20.84 12.76 -15.09
CA GLU A 177 -20.71 12.01 -16.35
C GLU A 177 -19.32 11.35 -16.43
N GLY A 178 -18.23 12.08 -16.18
CA GLY A 178 -16.88 11.53 -16.21
C GLY A 178 -16.64 10.40 -15.21
N TYR A 179 -17.24 10.46 -14.01
CA TYR A 179 -17.18 9.34 -13.05
C TYR A 179 -18.04 8.15 -13.51
N ALA A 180 -19.19 8.39 -14.14
CA ALA A 180 -20.04 7.31 -14.66
C ALA A 180 -19.35 6.59 -15.83
N ASP A 181 -18.81 7.33 -16.79
CA ASP A 181 -18.16 6.79 -17.99
C ASP A 181 -16.95 5.89 -17.67
N ARG A 182 -16.17 6.28 -16.67
CA ARG A 182 -14.96 5.50 -16.30
C ARG A 182 -15.23 4.36 -15.33
N SER A 183 -16.43 4.23 -14.77
CA SER A 183 -16.71 3.32 -13.65
C SER A 183 -16.35 1.87 -13.96
N ASP A 184 -16.75 1.35 -15.12
CA ASP A 184 -16.48 -0.04 -15.51
C ASP A 184 -15.01 -0.28 -15.83
N ALA A 185 -14.35 0.67 -16.48
CA ALA A 185 -12.92 0.62 -16.74
C ALA A 185 -12.13 0.64 -15.43
N ARG A 186 -12.53 1.45 -14.46
CA ARG A 186 -11.93 1.52 -13.13
C ARG A 186 -12.06 0.20 -12.37
N ARG A 187 -13.23 -0.43 -12.41
CA ARG A 187 -13.44 -1.77 -11.83
C ARG A 187 -12.55 -2.82 -12.49
N ALA A 188 -12.54 -2.86 -13.82
CA ALA A 188 -11.70 -3.81 -14.57
C ALA A 188 -10.21 -3.61 -14.23
N GLN A 189 -9.73 -2.38 -14.18
CA GLN A 189 -8.37 -2.03 -13.78
C GLN A 189 -8.03 -2.55 -12.36
N LEU A 190 -8.97 -2.43 -11.41
CA LEU A 190 -8.78 -2.93 -10.06
C LEU A 190 -8.67 -4.44 -10.01
N TYR A 191 -9.52 -5.18 -10.72
CA TYR A 191 -9.41 -6.64 -10.81
C TYR A 191 -8.07 -7.07 -11.40
N ILE A 192 -7.63 -6.45 -12.49
CA ILE A 192 -6.33 -6.75 -13.09
C ILE A 192 -5.21 -6.41 -12.11
N SER A 193 -5.24 -5.21 -11.53
CA SER A 193 -4.19 -4.77 -10.61
C SER A 193 -4.10 -5.66 -9.36
N GLU A 194 -5.22 -5.95 -8.70
CA GLU A 194 -5.23 -6.66 -7.43
C GLU A 194 -5.17 -8.19 -7.59
N CYS A 195 -5.80 -8.77 -8.62
CA CYS A 195 -5.80 -10.21 -8.81
C CYS A 195 -4.60 -10.74 -9.61
N VAL A 196 -4.02 -9.93 -10.50
CA VAL A 196 -2.89 -10.36 -11.33
C VAL A 196 -1.57 -9.82 -10.76
N PHE A 197 -1.42 -8.49 -10.67
CA PHE A 197 -0.12 -7.89 -10.34
C PHE A 197 0.19 -7.78 -8.85
N ARG A 198 -0.81 -7.66 -7.99
CA ARG A 198 -0.65 -7.54 -6.52
C ARG A 198 -1.10 -8.77 -5.77
N GLY A 199 -1.79 -9.66 -6.44
CA GLY A 199 -2.21 -10.94 -5.88
C GLY A 199 -1.05 -11.94 -5.83
N PRO A 200 -0.88 -12.73 -6.88
CA PRO A 200 0.30 -13.56 -7.08
C PRO A 200 1.56 -12.70 -7.29
N GLU A 201 2.72 -13.22 -6.91
CA GLU A 201 3.99 -12.48 -7.07
C GLU A 201 4.65 -12.71 -8.42
N LEU A 202 4.38 -13.86 -9.04
CA LEU A 202 5.05 -14.30 -10.25
C LEU A 202 4.88 -13.33 -11.42
N PHE A 203 3.69 -12.76 -11.58
CA PHE A 203 3.40 -11.87 -12.72
C PHE A 203 4.14 -10.53 -12.62
N SER A 204 4.15 -9.91 -11.44
CA SER A 204 4.89 -8.68 -11.22
C SER A 204 6.41 -8.91 -11.28
N PHE A 205 6.87 -10.05 -10.80
CA PHE A 205 8.27 -10.46 -10.92
C PHE A 205 8.67 -10.66 -12.38
N ALA A 206 7.89 -11.44 -13.14
CA ALA A 206 8.16 -11.68 -14.57
C ALA A 206 8.18 -10.36 -15.37
N TYR A 207 7.23 -9.46 -15.12
CA TYR A 207 7.21 -8.14 -15.74
C TYR A 207 8.45 -7.31 -15.37
N SER A 208 8.86 -7.34 -14.10
CA SER A 208 10.07 -6.63 -13.66
C SER A 208 11.34 -7.19 -14.31
N VAL A 209 11.44 -8.52 -14.42
CA VAL A 209 12.58 -9.16 -15.12
C VAL A 209 12.60 -8.77 -16.59
N TYR A 210 11.47 -8.84 -17.27
CA TYR A 210 11.34 -8.45 -18.67
C TYR A 210 11.79 -7.00 -18.89
N SER A 211 11.25 -6.05 -18.12
CA SER A 211 11.61 -4.63 -18.22
C SER A 211 13.10 -4.36 -17.92
N ASN A 212 13.69 -5.11 -16.99
CA ASN A 212 15.14 -5.00 -16.72
C ASN A 212 15.96 -5.52 -17.89
N ILE A 213 15.56 -6.64 -18.52
CA ILE A 213 16.25 -7.20 -19.69
C ILE A 213 16.22 -6.20 -20.86
N GLU A 214 15.05 -5.60 -21.14
CA GLU A 214 14.95 -4.56 -22.18
C GLU A 214 15.84 -3.35 -21.87
N GLY A 215 15.84 -2.87 -20.63
CA GLY A 215 16.71 -1.79 -20.19
C GLY A 215 18.20 -2.13 -20.32
N ILE A 216 18.60 -3.35 -19.96
CA ILE A 216 19.99 -3.83 -20.06
C ILE A 216 20.42 -3.96 -21.53
N ALA A 217 19.53 -4.43 -22.42
CA ALA A 217 19.80 -4.54 -23.85
C ALA A 217 20.09 -3.19 -24.51
N ALA A 218 19.56 -2.10 -23.99
CA ALA A 218 19.79 -0.74 -24.47
C ALA A 218 21.14 -0.15 -24.02
N ILE A 219 21.83 -0.73 -23.04
CA ILE A 219 23.13 -0.26 -22.54
C ILE A 219 24.22 -0.58 -23.55
N LYS A 220 24.88 0.46 -24.05
CA LYS A 220 25.96 0.33 -25.06
C LYS A 220 27.31 -0.07 -24.44
N ASP A 221 27.60 0.45 -23.26
CA ASP A 221 28.83 0.13 -22.54
C ASP A 221 28.77 -1.31 -21.97
N GLU A 222 29.80 -2.09 -22.31
CA GLU A 222 29.85 -3.52 -21.95
C GLU A 222 30.08 -3.73 -20.47
N ALA A 223 30.86 -2.90 -19.79
CA ALA A 223 31.13 -3.02 -18.37
C ALA A 223 29.88 -2.66 -17.56
N GLU A 224 29.17 -1.61 -17.94
CA GLU A 224 27.89 -1.23 -17.33
C GLU A 224 26.83 -2.30 -17.56
N ARG A 225 26.74 -2.86 -18.78
CA ARG A 225 25.82 -3.94 -19.11
C ARG A 225 26.06 -5.18 -18.27
N LYS A 226 27.34 -5.58 -18.08
CA LYS A 226 27.72 -6.71 -17.23
C LYS A 226 27.30 -6.46 -15.78
N LYS A 227 27.59 -5.28 -15.24
CA LYS A 227 27.18 -4.90 -13.87
C LYS A 227 25.66 -4.91 -13.67
N ALA A 228 24.92 -4.48 -14.70
CA ALA A 228 23.46 -4.51 -14.68
C ALA A 228 22.91 -5.95 -14.69
N MET A 229 23.53 -6.86 -15.48
CA MET A 229 23.19 -8.29 -15.49
C MET A 229 23.48 -8.96 -14.13
N GLU A 230 24.60 -8.64 -13.50
CA GLU A 230 24.90 -9.16 -12.15
C GLU A 230 23.86 -8.72 -11.13
N LYS A 231 23.40 -7.44 -11.20
CA LYS A 231 22.30 -6.95 -10.34
C LYS A 231 21.00 -7.69 -10.61
N LEU A 232 20.66 -7.91 -11.88
CA LEU A 232 19.45 -8.65 -12.25
C LEU A 232 19.51 -10.09 -11.75
N THR A 233 20.65 -10.77 -11.91
CA THR A 233 20.86 -12.12 -11.40
C THR A 233 20.68 -12.19 -9.87
N LYS A 234 21.24 -11.20 -9.15
CA LYS A 234 21.06 -11.09 -7.70
C LYS A 234 19.60 -10.87 -7.32
N TYR A 235 18.88 -10.05 -8.07
CA TYR A 235 17.45 -9.82 -7.86
C TYR A 235 16.63 -11.09 -8.06
N ILE A 236 16.88 -11.84 -9.15
CA ILE A 236 16.21 -13.11 -9.45
C ILE A 236 16.47 -14.14 -8.32
N ASN A 237 17.72 -14.32 -7.92
CA ASN A 237 18.07 -15.24 -6.84
C ASN A 237 17.45 -14.83 -5.49
N GLY A 238 17.36 -13.52 -5.24
CA GLY A 238 16.70 -12.99 -4.04
C GLY A 238 15.20 -13.28 -4.01
N PHE A 239 14.52 -13.19 -5.16
CA PHE A 239 13.11 -13.52 -5.28
C PHE A 239 12.82 -14.98 -4.91
N TYR A 240 13.57 -15.91 -5.49
CA TYR A 240 13.37 -17.34 -5.26
C TYR A 240 13.70 -17.79 -3.82
N LYS A 241 14.48 -17.02 -3.09
CA LYS A 241 14.76 -17.32 -1.67
C LYS A 241 13.48 -17.27 -0.81
N ASP A 242 12.59 -16.32 -1.12
CA ASP A 242 11.36 -16.08 -0.35
C ASP A 242 10.09 -16.43 -1.16
N PHE A 243 10.22 -17.28 -2.16
CA PHE A 243 9.16 -17.76 -3.02
C PHE A 243 8.75 -19.19 -2.68
N ASP A 244 7.45 -19.45 -2.59
CA ASP A 244 6.87 -20.78 -2.38
C ASP A 244 5.90 -21.10 -3.51
N PRO A 245 6.23 -22.05 -4.42
CA PRO A 245 5.39 -22.40 -5.56
C PRO A 245 3.98 -22.87 -5.16
N ALA A 246 3.84 -23.55 -4.02
CA ALA A 246 2.53 -24.04 -3.57
C ALA A 246 1.61 -22.91 -3.08
N VAL A 247 2.19 -21.85 -2.50
CA VAL A 247 1.44 -20.63 -2.16
C VAL A 247 1.01 -19.93 -3.44
N GLU A 248 1.93 -19.77 -4.38
CA GLU A 248 1.71 -19.06 -5.63
C GLU A 248 0.63 -19.72 -6.49
N GLN A 249 0.71 -21.03 -6.65
CA GLN A 249 -0.30 -21.82 -7.39
C GLN A 249 -1.70 -21.62 -6.80
N MET A 250 -1.81 -21.64 -5.48
CA MET A 250 -3.11 -21.43 -4.80
C MET A 250 -3.60 -19.99 -4.94
N LEU A 251 -2.70 -19.00 -4.88
CA LEU A 251 -3.05 -17.60 -5.12
C LEU A 251 -3.57 -17.39 -6.54
N ILE A 252 -2.87 -17.89 -7.54
CA ILE A 252 -3.29 -17.81 -8.94
C ILE A 252 -4.68 -18.42 -9.10
N ALA A 253 -4.86 -19.66 -8.65
CA ALA A 253 -6.12 -20.37 -8.80
C ALA A 253 -7.29 -19.62 -8.16
N GLN A 254 -7.17 -19.22 -6.90
CA GLN A 254 -8.27 -18.59 -6.17
C GLN A 254 -8.55 -17.15 -6.58
N MET A 255 -7.50 -16.37 -6.86
CA MET A 255 -7.70 -14.97 -7.25
C MET A 255 -8.21 -14.83 -8.68
N PHE A 256 -7.80 -15.72 -9.58
CA PHE A 256 -8.33 -15.74 -10.95
C PHE A 256 -9.77 -16.26 -11.00
N ASP A 257 -10.10 -17.29 -10.20
CA ASP A 257 -11.49 -17.74 -10.06
C ASP A 257 -12.37 -16.60 -9.52
N TYR A 258 -11.89 -15.89 -8.50
CA TYR A 258 -12.60 -14.71 -7.96
C TYR A 258 -12.80 -13.62 -9.02
N ALA A 259 -11.75 -13.30 -9.78
CA ALA A 259 -11.82 -12.29 -10.84
C ALA A 259 -12.76 -12.73 -11.98
N TYR A 260 -12.76 -14.02 -12.32
CA TYR A 260 -13.64 -14.57 -13.35
C TYR A 260 -15.12 -14.49 -12.96
N ARG A 261 -15.43 -14.88 -11.74
CA ARG A 261 -16.82 -14.86 -11.22
C ARG A 261 -17.35 -13.45 -11.03
N ARG A 262 -16.49 -12.48 -10.71
CA ARG A 262 -16.84 -11.06 -10.48
C ARG A 262 -18.20 -10.93 -9.79
N PRO A 263 -18.29 -11.06 -8.47
CA PRO A 263 -19.59 -11.06 -7.77
C PRO A 263 -20.37 -9.73 -7.92
N ASP A 264 -19.67 -8.68 -8.38
CA ASP A 264 -20.25 -7.37 -8.72
C ASP A 264 -20.65 -7.23 -10.20
N ARG A 265 -20.41 -8.28 -11.02
CA ARG A 265 -20.83 -8.30 -12.42
C ARG A 265 -22.34 -8.48 -12.45
N LYS A 266 -23.06 -7.38 -12.72
CA LYS A 266 -24.43 -7.51 -13.21
C LYS A 266 -24.34 -8.35 -14.47
N SER A 267 -25.00 -9.49 -14.47
CA SER A 267 -25.10 -10.36 -15.65
C SER A 267 -25.56 -9.51 -16.83
N VAL A 268 -24.62 -9.26 -17.75
CA VAL A 268 -24.98 -8.83 -19.08
C VAL A 268 -25.46 -10.09 -19.77
N VAL A 269 -26.74 -10.37 -19.68
CA VAL A 269 -27.46 -11.28 -20.57
C VAL A 269 -28.00 -10.44 -21.69
#